data_e5c896591edfb5b55e9c441950dde844
#
_entry.id   e5c896591edfb5b55e9c441950dde844
#
_cell.length_a   1.000
_cell.length_b   1.000
_cell.length_c   1.000
_cell.angle_alpha   90.00
_cell.angle_beta   90.00
_cell.angle_gamma   90.00
#
_symmetry.space_group_name_H-M   'P 1'
#
loop_
_entity.id
_entity.type
_entity.pdbx_description
1 polymer ?
#
loop_
_entity_poly.entity_id
_entity_poly.type
_entity_poly.pdbx_seq_one_letter_code
_entity_poly.pdbx_strand_id
1 'polypeptide(L)'
;RFNPYYQRKERQAFVEYALSTPPPEPTYYKRMKKVNAAGPDVLGRLPIIPALPPNIFKERVEARNAQLVDTRTMLAFGGGHVDGALNIAASPILSIWAGWLLDSTKPILLVLENDGEVEKVAQLFVRTGYTKFAGYLVGGMRAWQNAGYPLRELPQMTIHELQSSRNGLQVLDVRGPAEWKNGRIPGARHIFLPQLHKRSSELDRDRPVVVYCATGYRASLAASILQQEGFADVRNLPGSFHAWKAAKFPVEK
;
A
#
# COMPACT_ATOMS: atom_id res chain seq x y z
N ARG A 1 -17.63 23.26 1.25
CA ARG A 1 -17.92 24.48 2.06
C ARG A 1 -16.74 24.91 2.93
N PHE A 2 -15.75 24.05 3.15
CA PHE A 2 -14.59 24.35 4.03
C PHE A 2 -13.23 24.15 3.33
N ASN A 3 -13.17 24.36 2.03
CA ASN A 3 -11.88 24.32 1.35
C ASN A 3 -11.08 25.57 1.74
N PRO A 4 -9.96 25.45 2.45
CA PRO A 4 -9.18 26.58 2.93
C PRO A 4 -8.60 27.45 1.81
N TYR A 5 -8.48 26.92 0.59
CA TYR A 5 -8.07 27.69 -0.58
C TYR A 5 -9.14 28.73 -0.98
N TYR A 6 -10.41 28.37 -0.93
CA TYR A 6 -11.52 29.32 -1.23
C TYR A 6 -11.70 30.43 -0.20
N GLN A 7 -11.11 30.29 0.99
CA GLN A 7 -11.18 31.33 2.02
C GLN A 7 -10.15 32.45 1.80
N ARG A 8 -9.17 32.26 0.89
CA ARG A 8 -8.15 33.24 0.52
C ARG A 8 -8.63 33.97 -0.73
N LYS A 9 -9.32 35.10 -0.52
CA LYS A 9 -9.88 35.90 -1.63
C LYS A 9 -8.80 36.69 -2.35
N GLU A 10 -7.78 37.13 -1.63
CA GLU A 10 -6.66 37.87 -2.19
C GLU A 10 -5.65 36.93 -2.87
N ARG A 11 -5.23 37.29 -4.09
CA ARG A 11 -4.30 36.48 -4.91
C ARG A 11 -3.01 36.14 -4.15
N GLN A 12 -2.41 37.15 -3.48
CA GLN A 12 -1.15 36.95 -2.78
C GLN A 12 -1.31 36.00 -1.59
N ALA A 13 -2.34 36.18 -0.77
CA ALA A 13 -2.66 35.29 0.36
C ALA A 13 -2.98 33.84 -0.10
N PHE A 14 -3.60 33.69 -1.27
CA PHE A 14 -3.82 32.38 -1.89
C PHE A 14 -2.50 31.72 -2.29
N VAL A 15 -1.62 32.45 -3.00
CA VAL A 15 -0.31 31.94 -3.45
C VAL A 15 0.55 31.57 -2.26
N GLU A 16 0.69 32.43 -1.26
CA GLU A 16 1.45 32.17 -0.03
C GLU A 16 0.94 30.92 0.69
N TYR A 17 -0.37 30.78 0.85
CA TYR A 17 -0.96 29.59 1.45
C TYR A 17 -0.71 28.33 0.64
N ALA A 18 -0.86 28.38 -0.68
CA ALA A 18 -0.63 27.24 -1.56
C ALA A 18 0.85 26.78 -1.55
N LEU A 19 1.78 27.72 -1.43
CA LEU A 19 3.20 27.43 -1.36
C LEU A 19 3.68 27.00 0.02
N SER A 20 3.01 27.45 1.10
CA SER A 20 3.39 27.11 2.48
C SER A 20 2.94 25.71 2.91
N THR A 21 1.95 25.13 2.24
CA THR A 21 1.37 23.82 2.59
C THR A 21 1.26 22.87 1.39
N PRO A 22 2.31 22.70 0.56
CA PRO A 22 2.22 21.78 -0.55
C PRO A 22 2.03 20.34 -0.01
N PRO A 23 1.13 19.56 -0.61
CA PRO A 23 1.07 18.14 -0.30
C PRO A 23 2.39 17.46 -0.69
N PRO A 24 2.78 16.37 -0.01
CA PRO A 24 3.96 15.61 -0.42
C PRO A 24 3.91 15.25 -1.91
N GLU A 25 4.99 15.57 -2.65
CA GLU A 25 5.04 15.29 -4.10
C GLU A 25 5.24 13.78 -4.32
N PRO A 26 4.32 13.12 -5.07
CA PRO A 26 4.46 11.71 -5.42
C PRO A 26 5.71 11.46 -6.27
N THR A 27 6.41 10.35 -6.00
CA THR A 27 7.64 9.97 -6.70
C THR A 27 7.45 9.86 -8.22
N TYR A 28 6.27 9.46 -8.67
CA TYR A 28 5.93 9.33 -10.09
C TYR A 28 5.56 10.64 -10.80
N TYR A 29 5.37 11.75 -10.10
CA TYR A 29 4.94 13.03 -10.70
C TYR A 29 5.90 13.54 -11.78
N LYS A 30 7.20 13.48 -11.55
CA LYS A 30 8.19 13.93 -12.55
C LYS A 30 8.03 13.16 -13.86
N ARG A 31 7.82 11.84 -13.78
CA ARG A 31 7.56 10.99 -14.95
C ARG A 31 6.24 11.34 -15.62
N MET A 32 5.15 11.47 -14.83
CA MET A 32 3.84 11.83 -15.35
C MET A 32 3.81 13.21 -16.01
N LYS A 33 4.46 14.21 -15.44
CA LYS A 33 4.61 15.54 -16.04
C LYS A 33 5.32 15.45 -17.40
N LYS A 34 6.40 14.67 -17.51
CA LYS A 34 7.12 14.45 -18.76
C LYS A 34 6.27 13.75 -19.82
N VAL A 35 5.57 12.68 -19.43
CA VAL A 35 4.68 11.94 -20.33
C VAL A 35 3.53 12.83 -20.81
N ASN A 36 2.89 13.59 -19.90
CA ASN A 36 1.78 14.48 -20.27
C ASN A 36 2.24 15.62 -21.22
N ALA A 37 3.45 16.11 -21.06
CA ALA A 37 4.00 17.17 -21.94
C ALA A 37 4.38 16.64 -23.33
N ALA A 38 4.89 15.43 -23.43
CA ALA A 38 5.32 14.81 -24.70
C ALA A 38 4.17 14.08 -25.43
N GLY A 39 3.06 13.80 -24.72
CA GLY A 39 2.03 12.87 -25.13
C GLY A 39 2.39 11.43 -24.73
N PRO A 40 1.43 10.63 -24.21
CA PRO A 40 1.64 9.22 -23.94
C PRO A 40 1.71 8.41 -25.24
N ASP A 41 2.44 7.29 -25.19
CA ASP A 41 2.41 6.31 -26.26
C ASP A 41 0.99 5.73 -26.43
N VAL A 42 0.58 5.53 -27.68
CA VAL A 42 -0.70 4.87 -27.98
C VAL A 42 -0.51 3.36 -27.81
N LEU A 43 -1.10 2.79 -26.79
CA LEU A 43 -0.96 1.36 -26.48
C LEU A 43 -1.67 0.45 -27.49
N GLY A 44 -2.68 0.97 -28.21
CA GLY A 44 -3.53 0.18 -29.14
C GLY A 44 -4.37 -0.90 -28.42
N ARG A 45 -3.78 -1.65 -27.49
CA ARG A 45 -4.44 -2.67 -26.65
C ARG A 45 -3.82 -2.71 -25.26
N LEU A 46 -4.55 -3.27 -24.30
CA LEU A 46 -4.00 -3.55 -22.98
C LEU A 46 -2.84 -4.54 -23.06
N PRO A 47 -1.81 -4.39 -22.20
CA PRO A 47 -0.75 -5.38 -22.10
C PRO A 47 -1.31 -6.77 -21.79
N ILE A 48 -0.84 -7.78 -22.52
CA ILE A 48 -1.16 -9.18 -22.21
C ILE A 48 -0.35 -9.58 -20.97
N ILE A 49 -1.04 -10.06 -19.95
CA ILE A 49 -0.42 -10.57 -18.74
C ILE A 49 -0.40 -12.09 -18.80
N PRO A 50 0.75 -12.77 -18.91
CA PRO A 50 0.82 -14.22 -18.98
C PRO A 50 0.20 -14.89 -17.76
N ALA A 51 -0.66 -15.88 -17.98
CA ALA A 51 -1.16 -16.78 -16.95
C ALA A 51 -0.08 -17.80 -16.59
N LEU A 52 0.35 -17.84 -15.35
CA LEU A 52 1.45 -18.71 -14.90
C LEU A 52 0.90 -19.77 -13.93
N PRO A 53 1.12 -21.07 -14.21
CA PRO A 53 0.83 -22.11 -13.24
C PRO A 53 1.71 -21.96 -12.00
N PRO A 54 1.30 -22.52 -10.83
CA PRO A 54 1.98 -22.27 -9.53
C PRO A 54 3.49 -22.56 -9.54
N ASN A 55 3.96 -23.61 -10.20
CA ASN A 55 5.38 -23.94 -10.29
C ASN A 55 6.18 -22.87 -11.04
N ILE A 56 5.71 -22.41 -12.20
CA ILE A 56 6.38 -21.36 -12.97
C ILE A 56 6.29 -20.02 -12.25
N PHE A 57 5.15 -19.75 -11.61
CA PHE A 57 5.01 -18.54 -10.79
C PHE A 57 6.02 -18.52 -9.63
N LYS A 58 6.21 -19.65 -8.92
CA LYS A 58 7.20 -19.82 -7.86
C LYS A 58 8.62 -19.53 -8.36
N GLU A 59 9.02 -20.09 -9.50
CA GLU A 59 10.33 -19.81 -10.12
C GLU A 59 10.53 -18.31 -10.40
N ARG A 60 9.47 -17.61 -10.85
CA ARG A 60 9.52 -16.16 -11.08
C ARG A 60 9.65 -15.36 -9.78
N VAL A 61 9.00 -15.79 -8.70
CA VAL A 61 9.14 -15.17 -7.37
C VAL A 61 10.57 -15.34 -6.85
N GLU A 62 11.12 -16.54 -6.95
CA GLU A 62 12.48 -16.87 -6.49
C GLU A 62 13.58 -16.15 -7.29
N ALA A 63 13.35 -15.91 -8.57
CA ALA A 63 14.27 -15.15 -9.43
C ALA A 63 14.40 -13.66 -9.04
N ARG A 64 13.47 -13.11 -8.27
CA ARG A 64 13.49 -11.71 -7.73
C ARG A 64 13.72 -10.61 -8.77
N ASN A 65 13.39 -10.87 -10.04
CA ASN A 65 13.56 -9.93 -11.15
C ASN A 65 12.26 -9.15 -11.46
N ALA A 66 11.19 -9.41 -10.75
CA ALA A 66 9.90 -8.75 -10.82
C ALA A 66 9.43 -8.28 -9.44
N GLN A 67 8.55 -7.28 -9.43
CA GLN A 67 7.89 -6.79 -8.22
C GLN A 67 6.65 -7.63 -7.98
N LEU A 68 6.61 -8.37 -6.90
CA LEU A 68 5.46 -9.21 -6.54
C LEU A 68 4.40 -8.36 -5.84
N VAL A 69 3.22 -8.27 -6.45
CA VAL A 69 2.08 -7.51 -5.94
C VAL A 69 0.87 -8.40 -5.78
N ASP A 70 0.35 -8.46 -4.57
CA ASP A 70 -0.92 -9.11 -4.25
C ASP A 70 -2.03 -8.05 -4.25
N THR A 71 -2.98 -8.19 -5.17
CA THR A 71 -4.06 -7.22 -5.36
C THR A 71 -5.36 -7.62 -4.65
N ARG A 72 -5.33 -8.69 -3.85
CA ARG A 72 -6.47 -9.11 -3.03
C ARG A 72 -6.72 -8.15 -1.87
N THR A 73 -7.87 -8.29 -1.24
CA THR A 73 -8.22 -7.48 -0.06
C THR A 73 -7.22 -7.69 1.08
N MET A 74 -7.13 -6.71 1.99
CA MET A 74 -6.23 -6.80 3.16
C MET A 74 -6.51 -8.02 4.05
N LEU A 75 -7.76 -8.46 4.13
CA LEU A 75 -8.12 -9.63 4.94
C LEU A 75 -7.73 -10.93 4.24
N ALA A 76 -7.94 -11.03 2.92
CA ALA A 76 -7.49 -12.18 2.13
C ALA A 76 -5.96 -12.29 2.14
N PHE A 77 -5.25 -11.16 1.98
CA PHE A 77 -3.79 -11.11 2.12
C PHE A 77 -3.33 -11.53 3.52
N GLY A 78 -4.01 -11.02 4.55
CA GLY A 78 -3.69 -11.31 5.95
C GLY A 78 -3.82 -12.79 6.30
N GLY A 79 -4.81 -13.48 5.74
CA GLY A 79 -5.05 -14.91 5.96
C GLY A 79 -4.06 -15.84 5.23
N GLY A 80 -3.23 -15.30 4.33
CA GLY A 80 -2.18 -16.06 3.66
C GLY A 80 -1.80 -15.46 2.30
N HIS A 81 -0.53 -15.24 2.08
CA HIS A 81 0.03 -14.67 0.85
C HIS A 81 1.38 -15.30 0.50
N VAL A 82 1.84 -15.06 -0.71
CA VAL A 82 3.19 -15.45 -1.14
C VAL A 82 4.21 -14.53 -0.46
N ASP A 83 5.23 -15.12 0.17
CA ASP A 83 6.25 -14.33 0.85
C ASP A 83 6.92 -13.32 -0.09
N GLY A 84 7.18 -12.13 0.42
CA GLY A 84 7.72 -11.02 -0.35
C GLY A 84 6.69 -10.24 -1.18
N ALA A 85 5.39 -10.55 -1.12
CA ALA A 85 4.36 -9.80 -1.82
C ALA A 85 4.05 -8.47 -1.13
N LEU A 86 3.87 -7.40 -1.94
CA LEU A 86 3.28 -6.14 -1.50
C LEU A 86 1.76 -6.19 -1.65
N ASN A 87 1.02 -5.87 -0.61
CA ASN A 87 -0.44 -5.81 -0.69
C ASN A 87 -0.92 -4.45 -1.20
N ILE A 88 -1.19 -4.35 -2.50
CA ILE A 88 -1.80 -3.17 -3.12
C ILE A 88 -3.17 -3.57 -3.68
N ALA A 89 -4.17 -3.67 -2.81
CA ALA A 89 -5.48 -4.21 -3.17
C ALA A 89 -6.13 -3.48 -4.35
N ALA A 90 -6.79 -4.24 -5.24
CA ALA A 90 -7.44 -3.75 -6.44
C ALA A 90 -8.61 -2.81 -6.09
N SER A 91 -8.35 -1.51 -6.22
CA SER A 91 -9.30 -0.44 -5.94
C SER A 91 -8.94 0.78 -6.80
N PRO A 92 -9.79 1.80 -6.90
CA PRO A 92 -9.47 3.02 -7.66
C PRO A 92 -8.17 3.71 -7.24
N ILE A 93 -7.70 3.50 -6.00
CA ILE A 93 -6.47 4.09 -5.47
C ILE A 93 -5.23 3.21 -5.68
N LEU A 94 -5.35 1.99 -6.26
CA LEU A 94 -4.21 1.14 -6.60
C LEU A 94 -3.19 1.92 -7.44
N SER A 95 -3.66 2.60 -8.50
CA SER A 95 -2.80 3.41 -9.39
C SER A 95 -1.92 4.40 -8.63
N ILE A 96 -2.49 5.05 -7.60
CA ILE A 96 -1.78 6.03 -6.77
C ILE A 96 -0.67 5.34 -5.98
N TRP A 97 -1.00 4.24 -5.29
CA TRP A 97 -0.03 3.55 -4.42
C TRP A 97 1.03 2.79 -5.22
N ALA A 98 0.66 2.22 -6.38
CA ALA A 98 1.64 1.69 -7.32
C ALA A 98 2.62 2.80 -7.75
N GLY A 99 2.10 3.99 -8.11
CA GLY A 99 2.92 5.14 -8.48
C GLY A 99 3.89 5.59 -7.39
N TRP A 100 3.47 5.56 -6.12
CA TRP A 100 4.33 5.94 -4.99
C TRP A 100 5.45 4.94 -4.69
N LEU A 101 5.19 3.63 -4.84
CA LEU A 101 5.98 2.58 -4.22
C LEU A 101 6.70 1.66 -5.20
N LEU A 102 6.16 1.50 -6.43
CA LEU A 102 6.74 0.59 -7.40
C LEU A 102 7.72 1.29 -8.35
N ASP A 103 8.72 0.55 -8.76
CA ASP A 103 9.65 0.94 -9.82
C ASP A 103 9.01 0.67 -11.19
N SER A 104 8.74 1.71 -11.97
CA SER A 104 8.11 1.60 -13.28
C SER A 104 8.99 0.95 -14.36
N THR A 105 10.26 0.73 -14.09
CA THR A 105 11.21 0.06 -15.01
C THR A 105 11.16 -1.45 -14.86
N LYS A 106 10.75 -1.95 -13.69
CA LYS A 106 10.69 -3.39 -13.38
C LYS A 106 9.32 -3.99 -13.73
N PRO A 107 9.28 -5.23 -14.20
CA PRO A 107 8.01 -5.91 -14.44
C PRO A 107 7.27 -6.22 -13.14
N ILE A 108 5.95 -6.42 -13.24
CA ILE A 108 5.08 -6.74 -12.12
C ILE A 108 4.61 -8.19 -12.25
N LEU A 109 4.69 -8.94 -11.16
CA LEU A 109 4.13 -10.27 -10.99
C LEU A 109 2.93 -10.17 -10.06
N LEU A 110 1.76 -10.71 -10.47
CA LEU A 110 0.48 -10.45 -9.81
C LEU A 110 -0.09 -11.67 -9.12
N VAL A 111 -0.64 -11.46 -7.92
CA VAL A 111 -1.62 -12.34 -7.30
C VAL A 111 -2.97 -11.62 -7.32
N LEU A 112 -3.99 -12.26 -7.91
CA LEU A 112 -5.34 -11.71 -8.10
C LEU A 112 -6.34 -12.41 -7.16
N GLU A 113 -7.47 -11.77 -6.90
CA GLU A 113 -8.59 -12.41 -6.18
C GLU A 113 -9.17 -13.55 -7.03
N ASN A 114 -9.33 -13.31 -8.33
CA ASN A 114 -9.71 -14.32 -9.33
C ASN A 114 -9.16 -13.91 -10.72
N ASP A 115 -9.02 -14.89 -11.61
CA ASP A 115 -8.42 -14.72 -12.93
C ASP A 115 -9.22 -13.75 -13.82
N GLY A 116 -10.53 -13.63 -13.60
CA GLY A 116 -11.40 -12.72 -14.36
C GLY A 116 -11.13 -11.23 -14.10
N GLU A 117 -10.33 -10.89 -13.10
CA GLU A 117 -9.99 -9.50 -12.78
C GLU A 117 -8.73 -8.99 -13.49
N VAL A 118 -8.04 -9.83 -14.27
CA VAL A 118 -6.73 -9.51 -14.86
C VAL A 118 -6.76 -8.23 -15.70
N GLU A 119 -7.76 -8.04 -16.54
CA GLU A 119 -7.88 -6.84 -17.39
C GLU A 119 -8.15 -5.57 -16.56
N LYS A 120 -9.06 -5.66 -15.59
CA LYS A 120 -9.38 -4.56 -14.68
C LYS A 120 -8.14 -4.12 -13.89
N VAL A 121 -7.36 -5.07 -13.38
CA VAL A 121 -6.13 -4.80 -12.65
C VAL A 121 -5.08 -4.20 -13.59
N ALA A 122 -4.91 -4.73 -14.81
CA ALA A 122 -4.04 -4.16 -15.83
C ALA A 122 -4.37 -2.68 -16.10
N GLN A 123 -5.66 -2.36 -16.29
CA GLN A 123 -6.11 -0.97 -16.51
C GLN A 123 -5.72 -0.04 -15.35
N LEU A 124 -5.83 -0.50 -14.09
CA LEU A 124 -5.43 0.29 -12.94
C LEU A 124 -3.93 0.61 -12.93
N PHE A 125 -3.08 -0.33 -13.33
CA PHE A 125 -1.64 -0.12 -13.45
C PHE A 125 -1.26 0.79 -14.62
N VAL A 126 -1.90 0.60 -15.78
CA VAL A 126 -1.65 1.39 -17.00
C VAL A 126 -1.94 2.88 -16.77
N ARG A 127 -2.92 3.25 -15.94
CA ARG A 127 -3.22 4.66 -15.58
C ARG A 127 -2.03 5.45 -15.07
N THR A 128 -1.06 4.79 -14.46
CA THR A 128 0.18 5.40 -13.96
C THR A 128 1.42 4.90 -14.70
N GLY A 129 1.21 4.35 -15.91
CA GLY A 129 2.28 4.02 -16.86
C GLY A 129 3.04 2.74 -16.54
N TYR A 130 2.43 1.80 -15.81
CA TYR A 130 2.97 0.45 -15.63
C TYR A 130 2.41 -0.46 -16.71
N THR A 131 3.25 -0.84 -17.65
CA THR A 131 2.87 -1.67 -18.81
C THR A 131 3.64 -2.98 -18.89
N LYS A 132 4.62 -3.19 -18.02
CA LYS A 132 5.47 -4.38 -17.98
C LYS A 132 4.94 -5.35 -16.94
N PHE A 133 4.49 -6.52 -17.37
CA PHE A 133 4.01 -7.58 -16.49
C PHE A 133 4.80 -8.87 -16.74
N ALA A 134 5.24 -9.51 -15.66
CA ALA A 134 5.92 -10.80 -15.71
C ALA A 134 4.93 -11.98 -15.76
N GLY A 135 3.68 -11.72 -15.34
CA GLY A 135 2.59 -12.69 -15.32
C GLY A 135 1.70 -12.57 -14.08
N TYR A 136 0.72 -13.46 -13.99
CA TYR A 136 -0.11 -13.61 -12.80
C TYR A 136 -0.26 -15.08 -12.41
N LEU A 137 -0.49 -15.35 -11.13
CA LEU A 137 -0.72 -16.69 -10.60
C LEU A 137 -2.13 -17.18 -11.02
N VAL A 138 -2.20 -18.12 -11.96
CA VAL A 138 -3.48 -18.68 -12.40
C VAL A 138 -4.13 -19.51 -11.30
N GLY A 139 -5.43 -19.33 -11.09
CA GLY A 139 -6.18 -19.95 -9.98
C GLY A 139 -5.87 -19.36 -8.61
N GLY A 140 -5.09 -18.26 -8.54
CA GLY A 140 -4.83 -17.48 -7.35
C GLY A 140 -4.22 -18.26 -6.20
N MET A 141 -4.40 -17.77 -4.98
CA MET A 141 -3.82 -18.40 -3.78
C MET A 141 -4.33 -19.81 -3.51
N ARG A 142 -5.53 -20.15 -3.98
CA ARG A 142 -6.03 -21.53 -3.87
C ARG A 142 -5.14 -22.51 -4.66
N ALA A 143 -4.72 -22.14 -5.88
CA ALA A 143 -3.81 -22.96 -6.69
C ALA A 143 -2.42 -23.08 -6.03
N TRP A 144 -1.92 -21.98 -5.44
CA TRP A 144 -0.67 -21.97 -4.66
C TRP A 144 -0.70 -22.94 -3.48
N GLN A 145 -1.76 -22.88 -2.68
CA GLN A 145 -1.97 -23.77 -1.53
C GLN A 145 -2.09 -25.24 -1.96
N ASN A 146 -2.88 -25.51 -3.01
CA ASN A 146 -3.05 -26.87 -3.53
C ASN A 146 -1.75 -27.46 -4.09
N ALA A 147 -0.81 -26.60 -4.52
CA ALA A 147 0.53 -27.03 -4.93
C ALA A 147 1.47 -27.30 -3.73
N GLY A 148 1.00 -27.13 -2.50
CA GLY A 148 1.77 -27.38 -1.27
C GLY A 148 2.83 -26.32 -0.98
N TYR A 149 2.74 -25.13 -1.56
CA TYR A 149 3.72 -24.08 -1.32
C TYR A 149 3.45 -23.30 -0.04
N PRO A 150 4.52 -22.78 0.63
CA PRO A 150 4.39 -22.09 1.90
C PRO A 150 3.62 -20.79 1.77
N LEU A 151 2.92 -20.44 2.85
CA LEU A 151 2.24 -19.17 3.01
C LEU A 151 2.92 -18.35 4.09
N ARG A 152 2.90 -17.05 3.92
CA ARG A 152 3.14 -16.08 4.98
C ARG A 152 1.83 -15.45 5.38
N GLU A 153 1.64 -15.20 6.67
CA GLU A 153 0.45 -14.52 7.19
C GLU A 153 0.79 -13.09 7.62
N LEU A 154 -0.21 -12.22 7.58
CA LEU A 154 -0.17 -10.90 8.20
C LEU A 154 -1.28 -10.85 9.26
N PRO A 155 -0.96 -11.06 10.54
CA PRO A 155 -1.93 -11.03 11.62
C PRO A 155 -2.75 -9.74 11.66
N GLN A 156 -4.04 -9.88 11.93
CA GLN A 156 -4.97 -8.76 12.08
C GLN A 156 -5.21 -8.53 13.56
N MET A 157 -5.03 -7.30 14.03
CA MET A 157 -5.30 -6.90 15.41
C MET A 157 -6.53 -6.00 15.46
N THR A 158 -7.45 -6.23 16.36
CA THR A 158 -8.62 -5.36 16.53
C THR A 158 -8.26 -4.08 17.30
N ILE A 159 -9.07 -3.02 17.14
CA ILE A 159 -8.91 -1.79 17.93
C ILE A 159 -9.10 -2.01 19.42
N HIS A 160 -9.92 -2.99 19.81
CA HIS A 160 -10.16 -3.34 21.21
C HIS A 160 -8.95 -4.03 21.84
N GLU A 161 -8.32 -4.98 21.13
CA GLU A 161 -7.06 -5.60 21.55
C GLU A 161 -5.96 -4.55 21.71
N LEU A 162 -5.81 -3.63 20.71
CA LEU A 162 -4.84 -2.56 20.81
C LEU A 162 -5.12 -1.63 21.99
N GLN A 163 -6.38 -1.32 22.29
CA GLN A 163 -6.74 -0.48 23.43
C GLN A 163 -6.43 -1.15 24.77
N SER A 164 -6.64 -2.44 24.89
CA SER A 164 -6.45 -3.19 26.15
C SER A 164 -5.01 -3.66 26.39
N SER A 165 -4.21 -3.85 25.35
CA SER A 165 -2.90 -4.51 25.45
C SER A 165 -1.83 -3.81 24.60
N ARG A 166 -1.36 -2.63 25.07
CA ARG A 166 -0.34 -1.83 24.35
C ARG A 166 1.10 -2.11 24.79
N ASN A 167 1.28 -2.75 25.94
CA ASN A 167 2.60 -2.98 26.48
C ASN A 167 3.48 -3.80 25.52
N GLY A 168 4.66 -3.30 25.24
CA GLY A 168 5.59 -3.94 24.33
C GLY A 168 5.36 -3.69 22.83
N LEU A 169 4.19 -3.15 22.43
CA LEU A 169 3.89 -2.86 21.03
C LEU A 169 4.46 -1.51 20.57
N GLN A 170 4.87 -1.46 19.31
CA GLN A 170 5.12 -0.22 18.57
C GLN A 170 3.88 0.08 17.72
N VAL A 171 3.21 1.18 17.97
CA VAL A 171 2.04 1.60 17.18
C VAL A 171 2.49 2.57 16.10
N LEU A 172 2.33 2.20 14.83
CA LEU A 172 2.79 2.96 13.67
C LEU A 172 1.63 3.57 12.89
N ASP A 173 1.60 4.89 12.80
CA ASP A 173 0.70 5.64 11.91
C ASP A 173 1.37 5.90 10.56
N VAL A 174 0.76 5.39 9.48
CA VAL A 174 1.28 5.56 8.11
C VAL A 174 0.47 6.55 7.28
N ARG A 175 -0.39 7.34 7.92
CA ARG A 175 -1.20 8.37 7.26
C ARG A 175 -0.37 9.58 6.82
N GLY A 176 -0.99 10.44 6.03
CA GLY A 176 -0.37 11.71 5.64
C GLY A 176 -0.15 12.67 6.81
N PRO A 177 0.82 13.62 6.68
CA PRO A 177 1.13 14.57 7.76
C PRO A 177 -0.08 15.40 8.24
N ALA A 178 -0.98 15.78 7.34
CA ALA A 178 -2.20 16.52 7.70
C ALA A 178 -3.18 15.65 8.52
N GLU A 179 -3.29 14.35 8.18
CA GLU A 179 -4.13 13.42 8.94
C GLU A 179 -3.58 13.21 10.35
N TRP A 180 -2.25 13.08 10.48
CA TRP A 180 -1.54 12.96 11.76
C TRP A 180 -1.78 14.16 12.67
N LYS A 181 -1.62 15.38 12.14
CA LYS A 181 -1.85 16.64 12.88
C LYS A 181 -3.29 16.79 13.37
N ASN A 182 -4.27 16.22 12.65
CA ASN A 182 -5.69 16.28 12.99
C ASN A 182 -6.13 15.25 14.05
N GLY A 183 -5.17 14.53 14.64
CA GLY A 183 -5.41 13.57 15.71
C GLY A 183 -4.88 12.18 15.37
N ARG A 184 -4.42 11.47 16.39
CA ARG A 184 -3.74 10.18 16.30
C ARG A 184 -4.07 9.27 17.48
N ILE A 185 -3.78 7.99 17.34
CA ILE A 185 -3.81 7.06 18.47
C ILE A 185 -2.69 7.45 19.45
N PRO A 186 -2.97 7.65 20.74
CA PRO A 186 -1.96 8.09 21.70
C PRO A 186 -0.74 7.18 21.72
N GLY A 187 0.46 7.79 21.78
CA GLY A 187 1.73 7.06 21.80
C GLY A 187 2.15 6.43 20.48
N ALA A 188 1.43 6.68 19.39
CA ALA A 188 1.83 6.22 18.07
C ALA A 188 3.03 6.98 17.53
N ARG A 189 3.89 6.30 16.77
CA ARG A 189 4.93 6.90 15.95
C ARG A 189 4.39 7.19 14.56
N HIS A 190 4.81 8.27 13.93
CA HIS A 190 4.40 8.63 12.58
C HIS A 190 5.51 8.43 11.57
N ILE A 191 5.26 7.57 10.59
CA ILE A 191 6.07 7.47 9.37
C ILE A 191 5.11 7.45 8.18
N PHE A 192 5.09 8.51 7.39
CA PHE A 192 4.27 8.58 6.19
C PHE A 192 4.60 7.43 5.23
N LEU A 193 3.61 6.65 4.79
CA LEU A 193 3.79 5.42 4.03
C LEU A 193 4.86 5.49 2.92
N PRO A 194 4.91 6.52 2.06
CA PRO A 194 5.96 6.64 1.04
C PRO A 194 7.39 6.80 1.57
N GLN A 195 7.55 7.13 2.85
CA GLN A 195 8.85 7.28 3.49
C GLN A 195 9.27 6.01 4.25
N LEU A 196 8.40 5.00 4.32
CA LEU A 196 8.58 3.85 5.20
C LEU A 196 9.86 3.08 4.90
N HIS A 197 10.16 2.77 3.63
CA HIS A 197 11.42 2.10 3.26
C HIS A 197 12.69 2.83 3.73
N LYS A 198 12.64 4.17 3.79
CA LYS A 198 13.80 4.97 4.20
C LYS A 198 13.90 5.13 5.72
N ARG A 199 12.79 4.95 6.42
CA ARG A 199 12.66 5.27 7.85
C ARG A 199 12.28 4.08 8.71
N SER A 200 12.21 2.88 8.15
CA SER A 200 11.91 1.66 8.90
C SER A 200 12.95 1.36 9.98
N SER A 201 14.20 1.80 9.78
CA SER A 201 15.25 1.70 10.80
C SER A 201 14.98 2.50 12.09
N GLU A 202 14.00 3.40 12.08
CA GLU A 202 13.52 4.08 13.30
C GLU A 202 12.67 3.16 14.19
N LEU A 203 12.21 2.02 13.65
CA LEU A 203 11.45 1.01 14.39
C LEU A 203 12.39 -0.09 14.90
N ASP A 204 12.07 -0.60 16.06
CA ASP A 204 12.76 -1.73 16.65
C ASP A 204 12.26 -3.04 16.03
N ARG A 205 13.15 -3.82 15.40
CA ARG A 205 12.79 -5.06 14.69
C ARG A 205 12.45 -6.21 15.63
N ASP A 206 12.90 -6.14 16.87
CA ASP A 206 12.68 -7.18 17.88
C ASP A 206 11.36 -6.99 18.64
N ARG A 207 10.66 -5.89 18.37
CA ARG A 207 9.38 -5.58 19.01
C ARG A 207 8.22 -5.64 18.00
N PRO A 208 7.06 -6.19 18.39
CA PRO A 208 5.88 -6.20 17.53
C PRO A 208 5.47 -4.80 17.06
N VAL A 209 5.15 -4.68 15.76
CA VAL A 209 4.68 -3.42 15.16
C VAL A 209 3.21 -3.57 14.75
N VAL A 210 2.35 -2.73 15.31
CA VAL A 210 0.94 -2.61 14.89
C VAL A 210 0.81 -1.40 13.98
N VAL A 211 0.45 -1.65 12.73
CA VAL A 211 0.33 -0.61 11.71
C VAL A 211 -1.11 -0.17 11.54
N TYR A 212 -1.37 1.14 11.54
CA TYR A 212 -2.68 1.68 11.24
C TYR A 212 -2.64 2.84 10.23
N CYS A 213 -3.79 3.06 9.60
CA CYS A 213 -4.03 4.22 8.74
C CYS A 213 -5.44 4.80 8.99
N ALA A 214 -6.18 5.20 7.94
CA ALA A 214 -7.57 5.61 8.11
C ALA A 214 -8.51 4.40 8.27
N THR A 215 -8.39 3.37 7.40
CA THR A 215 -9.33 2.24 7.30
C THR A 215 -8.70 0.84 7.31
N GLY A 216 -7.36 0.74 7.15
CA GLY A 216 -6.62 -0.53 7.09
C GLY A 216 -5.90 -0.80 5.77
N TYR A 217 -6.35 -0.21 4.65
CA TYR A 217 -5.74 -0.40 3.33
C TYR A 217 -4.24 -0.05 3.29
N ARG A 218 -3.89 1.22 3.63
CA ARG A 218 -2.49 1.67 3.69
C ARG A 218 -1.70 0.93 4.76
N ALA A 219 -2.35 0.53 5.83
CA ALA A 219 -1.73 -0.22 6.91
C ALA A 219 -1.32 -1.62 6.47
N SER A 220 -2.15 -2.35 5.71
CA SER A 220 -1.81 -3.65 5.12
C SER A 220 -0.62 -3.52 4.16
N LEU A 221 -0.64 -2.50 3.29
CA LEU A 221 0.47 -2.21 2.39
C LEU A 221 1.77 -1.89 3.15
N ALA A 222 1.70 -1.03 4.18
CA ALA A 222 2.87 -0.72 5.02
C ALA A 222 3.38 -1.96 5.77
N ALA A 223 2.48 -2.79 6.28
CA ALA A 223 2.84 -4.03 6.96
C ALA A 223 3.54 -5.00 6.02
N SER A 224 3.09 -5.13 4.76
CA SER A 224 3.80 -5.95 3.77
C SER A 224 5.20 -5.43 3.44
N ILE A 225 5.41 -4.10 3.44
CA ILE A 225 6.75 -3.50 3.32
C ILE A 225 7.63 -3.90 4.51
N LEU A 226 7.14 -3.76 5.74
CA LEU A 226 7.90 -4.14 6.94
C LEU A 226 8.25 -5.62 6.96
N GLN A 227 7.33 -6.48 6.50
CA GLN A 227 7.61 -7.91 6.35
C GLN A 227 8.74 -8.17 5.34
N GLN A 228 8.76 -7.48 4.18
CA GLN A 228 9.86 -7.57 3.21
C GLN A 228 11.21 -7.12 3.81
N GLU A 229 11.18 -6.16 4.74
CA GLU A 229 12.36 -5.65 5.42
C GLU A 229 12.80 -6.48 6.62
N GLY A 230 12.14 -7.61 6.87
CA GLY A 230 12.55 -8.59 7.87
C GLY A 230 11.99 -8.37 9.26
N PHE A 231 10.95 -7.55 9.43
CA PHE A 231 10.22 -7.47 10.70
C PHE A 231 9.44 -8.78 10.92
N ALA A 232 9.66 -9.43 12.06
CA ALA A 232 9.10 -10.75 12.36
C ALA A 232 7.62 -10.68 12.78
N ASP A 233 7.25 -9.74 13.64
CA ASP A 233 5.89 -9.55 14.16
C ASP A 233 5.33 -8.20 13.71
N VAL A 234 4.60 -8.22 12.60
CA VAL A 234 3.88 -7.06 12.06
C VAL A 234 2.40 -7.39 12.01
N ARG A 235 1.57 -6.48 12.49
CA ARG A 235 0.11 -6.65 12.56
C ARG A 235 -0.59 -5.49 11.88
N ASN A 236 -1.58 -5.79 11.05
CA ASN A 236 -2.47 -4.78 10.49
C ASN A 236 -3.63 -4.49 11.45
N LEU A 237 -4.08 -3.24 11.51
CA LEU A 237 -5.25 -2.81 12.29
C LEU A 237 -6.42 -2.51 11.35
N PRO A 238 -7.32 -3.46 11.03
CA PRO A 238 -8.51 -3.22 10.22
C PRO A 238 -9.43 -2.18 10.87
N GLY A 239 -10.11 -1.37 10.03
CA GLY A 239 -10.90 -0.24 10.52
C GLY A 239 -10.06 0.94 11.02
N SER A 240 -8.85 0.69 11.52
CA SER A 240 -7.82 1.69 11.84
C SER A 240 -8.33 2.91 12.62
N PHE A 241 -7.89 4.12 12.26
CA PHE A 241 -8.27 5.33 12.98
C PHE A 241 -9.77 5.67 12.90
N HIS A 242 -10.45 5.28 11.81
CA HIS A 242 -11.90 5.47 11.71
C HIS A 242 -12.64 4.62 12.75
N ALA A 243 -12.32 3.34 12.88
CA ALA A 243 -12.91 2.47 13.89
C ALA A 243 -12.54 2.92 15.31
N TRP A 244 -11.28 3.35 15.53
CA TRP A 244 -10.81 3.90 16.81
C TRP A 244 -11.65 5.07 17.28
N LYS A 245 -11.93 6.04 16.38
CA LYS A 245 -12.80 7.18 16.69
C LYS A 245 -14.25 6.79 16.89
N ALA A 246 -14.77 5.85 16.08
CA ALA A 246 -16.14 5.38 16.22
C ALA A 246 -16.38 4.69 17.58
N ALA A 247 -15.38 3.98 18.10
CA ALA A 247 -15.39 3.41 19.44
C ALA A 247 -15.17 4.44 20.56
N LYS A 248 -15.00 5.73 20.23
CA LYS A 248 -14.75 6.84 21.16
C LYS A 248 -13.51 6.62 22.04
N PHE A 249 -12.51 5.91 21.54
CA PHE A 249 -11.25 5.74 22.24
C PHE A 249 -10.42 7.04 22.26
N PRO A 250 -9.50 7.22 23.23
CA PRO A 250 -8.71 8.43 23.37
C PRO A 250 -7.96 8.80 22.10
N VAL A 251 -7.95 10.09 21.77
CA VAL A 251 -7.24 10.66 20.62
C VAL A 251 -6.31 11.77 21.13
N GLU A 252 -5.06 11.69 20.73
CA GLU A 252 -4.05 12.74 20.94
C GLU A 252 -4.06 13.70 19.74
N LYS A 253 -3.85 15.00 19.99
CA LYS A 253 -3.71 16.04 18.97
C LYS A 253 -2.27 16.44 18.78
#